data_f50a3364a6158257cf1a412c355940a4
#
_entry.id   f50a3364a6158257cf1a412c355940a4
#
_cell.length_a   1.000
_cell.length_b   1.000
_cell.length_c   1.000
_cell.angle_alpha   90.00
_cell.angle_beta   90.00
_cell.angle_gamma   90.00
#
_symmetry.space_group_name_H-M   'P 1'
#
loop_
_entity.id
_entity.type
_entity.pdbx_description
1 polymer ?
#
loop_
_entity_poly.entity_id
_entity_poly.type
_entity_poly.pdbx_seq_one_letter_code
_entity_poly.pdbx_strand_id
1 'polypeptide(L)'
;RVINRNNRLKRLIELRAPDIIIRNEKCMLQESVDALFDNGRRGRAISGTNKRPLKSLSDMLKGKQGRFRQNLLGKRVDYSGRSVIVVGPELKLHQCGIPKKMALELFRPFVYARLEKYGYATTIKAAKRMVEREHPEVWDILEEVIREHPILLNRAPTLHRLGIQAFEPLLIEGKA
;
A
#
# COMPACT_ATOMS: atom_id res chain seq x y z
N ARG A 1 -8.23 23.41 -17.22
CA ARG A 1 -9.30 23.70 -18.21
C ARG A 1 -10.46 24.45 -17.59
N VAL A 2 -11.08 23.97 -16.50
CA VAL A 2 -12.19 24.64 -15.82
C VAL A 2 -11.84 26.10 -15.49
N ILE A 3 -10.67 26.34 -14.86
CA ILE A 3 -10.22 27.69 -14.51
C ILE A 3 -10.08 28.56 -15.76
N ASN A 4 -9.44 28.05 -16.81
CA ASN A 4 -9.23 28.80 -18.05
C ASN A 4 -10.57 29.17 -18.72
N ARG A 5 -11.53 28.23 -18.79
CA ARG A 5 -12.87 28.49 -19.32
C ARG A 5 -13.65 29.48 -18.47
N ASN A 6 -13.57 29.36 -17.16
CA ASN A 6 -14.21 30.30 -16.25
C ASN A 6 -13.63 31.73 -16.41
N ASN A 7 -12.32 31.87 -16.50
CA ASN A 7 -11.69 33.16 -16.68
C ASN A 7 -12.05 33.79 -18.04
N ARG A 8 -12.12 32.96 -19.10
CA ARG A 8 -12.58 33.39 -20.40
C ARG A 8 -14.05 33.86 -20.38
N LEU A 9 -14.92 33.11 -19.74
CA LEU A 9 -16.31 33.48 -19.58
C LEU A 9 -16.48 34.81 -18.83
N LYS A 10 -15.74 35.03 -17.74
CA LYS A 10 -15.74 36.29 -17.00
C LYS A 10 -15.36 37.47 -17.90
N ARG A 11 -14.28 37.34 -18.67
CA ARG A 11 -13.85 38.40 -19.61
C ARG A 11 -14.89 38.72 -20.68
N LEU A 12 -15.58 37.69 -21.22
CA LEU A 12 -16.61 37.86 -22.21
C LEU A 12 -17.87 38.60 -21.65
N ILE A 13 -18.20 38.33 -20.39
CA ILE A 13 -19.27 39.05 -19.70
C ILE A 13 -18.88 40.50 -19.45
N GLU A 14 -17.66 40.80 -19.00
CA GLU A 14 -17.15 42.14 -18.78
C GLU A 14 -17.13 42.97 -20.07
N LEU A 15 -16.73 42.33 -21.18
CA LEU A 15 -16.71 42.95 -22.52
C LEU A 15 -18.08 43.07 -23.18
N ARG A 16 -19.16 42.66 -22.53
CA ARG A 16 -20.54 42.64 -23.05
C ARG A 16 -20.63 41.98 -24.42
N ALA A 17 -19.99 40.81 -24.56
CA ALA A 17 -19.99 40.03 -25.80
C ALA A 17 -21.44 39.56 -26.16
N PRO A 18 -21.73 39.28 -27.44
CA PRO A 18 -23.03 38.77 -27.88
C PRO A 18 -23.49 37.52 -27.10
N ASP A 19 -24.77 37.42 -26.78
CA ASP A 19 -25.33 36.31 -25.98
C ASP A 19 -25.01 34.92 -26.51
N ILE A 20 -24.95 34.78 -27.82
CA ILE A 20 -24.62 33.50 -28.46
C ILE A 20 -23.19 33.04 -28.04
N ILE A 21 -22.21 33.95 -27.98
CA ILE A 21 -20.85 33.64 -27.58
C ILE A 21 -20.77 33.31 -26.09
N ILE A 22 -21.48 34.07 -25.26
CA ILE A 22 -21.56 33.84 -23.82
C ILE A 22 -22.19 32.45 -23.56
N ARG A 23 -23.27 32.11 -24.27
CA ARG A 23 -23.96 30.82 -24.15
C ARG A 23 -23.05 29.66 -24.55
N ASN A 24 -22.30 29.79 -25.64
CA ASN A 24 -21.34 28.78 -26.07
C ASN A 24 -20.25 28.56 -25.03
N GLU A 25 -19.69 29.64 -24.47
CA GLU A 25 -18.63 29.50 -23.45
C GLU A 25 -19.14 28.91 -22.15
N LYS A 26 -20.43 29.17 -21.76
CA LYS A 26 -21.09 28.48 -20.64
C LYS A 26 -21.18 26.98 -20.90
N CYS A 27 -21.58 26.55 -22.11
CA CYS A 27 -21.61 25.13 -22.49
C CYS A 27 -20.21 24.50 -22.41
N MET A 28 -19.19 25.17 -22.92
CA MET A 28 -17.79 24.67 -22.87
C MET A 28 -17.23 24.62 -21.45
N LEU A 29 -17.66 25.52 -20.56
CA LEU A 29 -17.34 25.45 -19.14
C LEU A 29 -18.01 24.22 -18.51
N GLN A 30 -19.31 24.01 -18.79
CA GLN A 30 -20.05 22.83 -18.30
C GLN A 30 -19.40 21.52 -18.75
N GLU A 31 -19.03 21.40 -20.04
CA GLU A 31 -18.30 20.23 -20.54
C GLU A 31 -16.97 20.00 -19.82
N SER A 32 -16.27 21.07 -19.47
CA SER A 32 -15.02 21.00 -18.74
C SER A 32 -15.21 20.53 -17.30
N VAL A 33 -16.32 20.90 -16.67
CA VAL A 33 -16.71 20.44 -15.33
C VAL A 33 -17.16 18.98 -15.38
N ASP A 34 -17.98 18.61 -16.36
CA ASP A 34 -18.43 17.23 -16.57
C ASP A 34 -17.22 16.28 -16.76
N ALA A 35 -16.20 16.72 -17.54
CA ALA A 35 -14.98 15.97 -17.73
C ALA A 35 -14.08 15.89 -16.46
N LEU A 36 -14.16 16.87 -15.57
CA LEU A 36 -13.48 16.80 -14.28
C LEU A 36 -14.08 15.70 -13.39
N PHE A 37 -15.38 15.57 -13.40
CA PHE A 37 -16.08 14.54 -12.62
C PHE A 37 -15.94 13.15 -13.25
N ASP A 38 -16.26 13.00 -14.54
CA ASP A 38 -16.20 11.72 -15.26
C ASP A 38 -15.82 11.93 -16.73
N ASN A 39 -14.55 11.84 -17.04
CA ASN A 39 -14.03 12.10 -18.38
C ASN A 39 -14.41 10.96 -19.35
N GLY A 40 -15.08 11.33 -20.44
CA GLY A 40 -15.52 10.37 -21.46
C GLY A 40 -16.94 9.82 -21.27
N ARG A 41 -17.67 10.22 -20.22
CA ARG A 41 -19.07 9.81 -20.04
C ARG A 41 -20.01 10.45 -21.06
N ARG A 42 -19.77 11.70 -21.44
CA ARG A 42 -20.52 12.45 -22.45
C ARG A 42 -19.63 12.77 -23.64
N GLY A 43 -19.55 11.85 -24.61
CA GLY A 43 -18.78 12.03 -25.81
C GLY A 43 -17.31 11.67 -25.71
N ARG A 44 -16.46 12.27 -26.54
CA ARG A 44 -15.05 11.96 -26.65
C ARG A 44 -14.28 12.42 -25.42
N ALA A 45 -13.51 11.50 -24.83
CA ALA A 45 -12.68 11.82 -23.68
C ALA A 45 -11.65 12.93 -23.99
N ILE A 46 -11.53 13.88 -23.07
CA ILE A 46 -10.53 14.95 -23.17
C ILE A 46 -9.14 14.37 -22.89
N SER A 47 -8.24 14.55 -23.85
CA SER A 47 -6.86 14.07 -23.79
C SER A 47 -5.88 15.18 -23.41
N GLY A 48 -4.76 14.79 -22.81
CA GLY A 48 -3.61 15.64 -22.56
C GLY A 48 -2.71 15.77 -23.80
N THR A 49 -1.54 16.41 -23.64
CA THR A 49 -0.51 16.56 -24.69
C THR A 49 -0.05 15.23 -25.26
N ASN A 50 0.01 14.18 -24.45
CA ASN A 50 0.46 12.83 -24.85
C ASN A 50 -0.67 11.95 -25.40
N LYS A 51 -1.76 12.54 -25.91
CA LYS A 51 -2.95 11.85 -26.45
C LYS A 51 -3.63 10.86 -25.47
N ARG A 52 -3.17 10.77 -24.22
CA ARG A 52 -3.83 9.95 -23.18
C ARG A 52 -5.00 10.71 -22.58
N PRO A 53 -6.12 10.05 -22.26
CA PRO A 53 -7.24 10.70 -21.59
C PRO A 53 -6.80 11.22 -20.22
N LEU A 54 -7.28 12.42 -19.86
CA LEU A 54 -7.03 13.01 -18.55
C LEU A 54 -7.80 12.23 -17.49
N LYS A 55 -7.16 12.00 -16.35
CA LYS A 55 -7.75 11.30 -15.21
C LYS A 55 -8.78 12.19 -14.52
N SER A 56 -10.01 11.69 -14.40
CA SER A 56 -11.11 12.36 -13.72
C SER A 56 -11.23 11.94 -12.25
N LEU A 57 -12.08 12.62 -11.48
CA LEU A 57 -12.37 12.24 -10.10
C LEU A 57 -12.98 10.83 -10.01
N SER A 58 -13.86 10.48 -10.94
CA SER A 58 -14.46 9.16 -11.04
C SER A 58 -13.41 8.06 -11.24
N ASP A 59 -12.38 8.31 -12.06
CA ASP A 59 -11.29 7.37 -12.30
C ASP A 59 -10.40 7.13 -11.06
N MET A 60 -10.39 8.09 -10.14
CA MET A 60 -9.69 7.93 -8.86
C MET A 60 -10.42 6.95 -7.92
N LEU A 61 -11.71 6.72 -8.12
CA LEU A 61 -12.53 5.84 -7.29
C LEU A 61 -12.73 4.47 -7.93
N LYS A 62 -12.89 4.42 -9.27
CA LYS A 62 -13.19 3.22 -10.06
C LYS A 62 -11.96 2.39 -10.41
N GLY A 63 -12.18 1.11 -10.72
CA GLY A 63 -11.18 0.20 -11.28
C GLY A 63 -10.17 -0.36 -10.27
N LYS A 64 -9.17 -1.12 -10.77
CA LYS A 64 -8.14 -1.79 -9.94
C LYS A 64 -7.30 -0.81 -9.13
N GLN A 65 -6.98 0.34 -9.71
CA GLN A 65 -6.16 1.39 -9.09
C GLN A 65 -7.00 2.46 -8.40
N GLY A 66 -8.33 2.27 -8.38
CA GLY A 66 -9.24 3.16 -7.68
C GLY A 66 -9.17 2.97 -6.16
N ARG A 67 -9.65 4.00 -5.46
CA ARG A 67 -9.58 4.06 -3.99
C ARG A 67 -10.28 2.87 -3.32
N PHE A 68 -11.41 2.42 -3.86
CA PHE A 68 -12.15 1.29 -3.29
C PHE A 68 -11.36 0.00 -3.33
N ARG A 69 -10.85 -0.41 -4.49
CA ARG A 69 -10.15 -1.69 -4.65
C ARG A 69 -8.73 -1.66 -4.11
N GLN A 70 -8.05 -0.53 -4.19
CA GLN A 70 -6.63 -0.43 -3.82
C GLN A 70 -6.41 -0.14 -2.33
N ASN A 71 -7.29 0.64 -1.69
CA ASN A 71 -7.06 1.14 -0.34
C ASN A 71 -8.14 0.78 0.68
N LEU A 72 -9.36 0.46 0.26
CA LEU A 72 -10.46 0.14 1.17
C LEU A 72 -10.70 -1.37 1.30
N LEU A 73 -10.79 -2.11 0.20
CA LEU A 73 -10.98 -3.56 0.21
C LEU A 73 -9.70 -4.33 0.55
N GLY A 74 -8.54 -3.72 0.32
CA GLY A 74 -7.25 -4.26 0.70
C GLY A 74 -6.33 -3.13 1.13
N LYS A 75 -5.61 -3.31 2.23
CA LYS A 75 -4.68 -2.33 2.79
C LYS A 75 -3.28 -2.93 2.88
N ARG A 76 -2.27 -2.08 2.86
CA ARG A 76 -0.93 -2.47 3.27
C ARG A 76 -0.92 -2.64 4.77
N VAL A 77 -0.31 -3.69 5.25
CA VAL A 77 -0.21 -4.01 6.67
C VAL A 77 1.25 -4.03 7.10
N ASP A 78 1.49 -3.64 8.35
CA ASP A 78 2.80 -3.73 8.98
C ASP A 78 3.11 -5.18 9.39
N TYR A 79 4.35 -5.45 9.75
CA TYR A 79 4.82 -6.78 10.15
C TYR A 79 4.52 -7.86 9.11
N SER A 80 4.72 -7.52 7.85
CA SER A 80 4.58 -8.41 6.71
C SER A 80 5.76 -8.26 5.76
N GLY A 81 6.13 -9.32 5.08
CA GLY A 81 7.26 -9.34 4.17
C GLY A 81 6.99 -10.19 2.95
N ARG A 82 7.88 -10.13 1.99
CA ARG A 82 7.87 -10.96 0.78
C ARG A 82 9.28 -11.44 0.49
N SER A 83 9.42 -12.72 0.21
CA SER A 83 10.69 -13.34 -0.17
C SER A 83 10.48 -14.42 -1.21
N VAL A 84 11.57 -14.94 -1.72
CA VAL A 84 11.59 -16.10 -2.61
C VAL A 84 11.33 -17.36 -1.78
N ILE A 85 10.62 -18.33 -2.35
CA ILE A 85 10.37 -19.64 -1.74
C ILE A 85 11.34 -20.62 -2.35
N VAL A 86 12.12 -21.30 -1.49
CA VAL A 86 13.07 -22.34 -1.87
C VAL A 86 12.74 -23.63 -1.12
N VAL A 87 13.24 -24.75 -1.60
CA VAL A 87 13.07 -26.05 -0.95
C VAL A 87 13.93 -26.14 0.31
N GLY A 88 13.39 -26.77 1.36
CA GLY A 88 14.09 -27.04 2.62
C GLY A 88 13.88 -28.50 3.02
N PRO A 89 14.74 -29.44 2.56
CA PRO A 89 14.55 -30.87 2.78
C PRO A 89 14.64 -31.26 4.27
N GLU A 90 15.27 -30.44 5.09
CA GLU A 90 15.45 -30.67 6.53
C GLU A 90 14.21 -30.27 7.36
N LEU A 91 13.29 -29.50 6.75
CA LEU A 91 12.12 -28.99 7.43
C LEU A 91 10.98 -30.01 7.48
N LYS A 92 10.26 -30.05 8.60
CA LYS A 92 9.03 -30.83 8.72
C LYS A 92 7.87 -30.12 7.99
N LEU A 93 6.79 -30.86 7.70
CA LEU A 93 5.64 -30.34 6.94
C LEU A 93 4.97 -29.10 7.56
N HIS A 94 5.04 -28.93 8.86
CA HIS A 94 4.46 -27.81 9.60
C HIS A 94 5.47 -26.67 9.85
N GLN A 95 6.72 -26.83 9.42
CA GLN A 95 7.79 -25.87 9.65
C GLN A 95 8.10 -25.05 8.42
N CYS A 96 8.55 -23.82 8.64
CA CYS A 96 9.04 -22.91 7.61
C CYS A 96 10.32 -22.21 8.07
N GLY A 97 11.33 -22.21 7.22
CA GLY A 97 12.54 -21.45 7.46
C GLY A 97 12.39 -19.98 7.10
N ILE A 98 12.79 -19.09 8.02
CA ILE A 98 12.77 -17.64 7.79
C ILE A 98 14.14 -17.05 8.04
N PRO A 99 14.63 -16.16 7.16
CA PRO A 99 15.86 -15.42 7.41
C PRO A 99 15.81 -14.63 8.73
N LYS A 100 16.86 -14.71 9.53
CA LYS A 100 16.94 -14.04 10.85
C LYS A 100 16.55 -12.55 10.79
N LYS A 101 17.04 -11.81 9.80
CA LYS A 101 16.74 -10.38 9.65
C LYS A 101 15.26 -10.11 9.34
N MET A 102 14.63 -10.97 8.53
CA MET A 102 13.20 -10.85 8.24
C MET A 102 12.37 -11.18 9.48
N ALA A 103 12.74 -12.23 10.22
CA ALA A 103 12.08 -12.58 11.46
C ALA A 103 12.14 -11.45 12.49
N LEU A 104 13.28 -10.79 12.63
CA LEU A 104 13.46 -9.65 13.52
C LEU A 104 12.50 -8.51 13.21
N GLU A 105 12.27 -8.21 11.92
CA GLU A 105 11.33 -7.19 11.49
C GLU A 105 9.86 -7.59 11.76
N LEU A 106 9.52 -8.85 11.51
CA LEU A 106 8.16 -9.36 11.71
C LEU A 106 7.76 -9.39 13.19
N PHE A 107 8.68 -9.79 14.06
CA PHE A 107 8.42 -9.99 15.49
C PHE A 107 8.90 -8.82 16.37
N ARG A 108 9.25 -7.69 15.81
CA ARG A 108 9.71 -6.49 16.56
C ARG A 108 8.92 -6.17 17.82
N PRO A 109 7.59 -6.08 17.81
CA PRO A 109 6.82 -5.71 18.99
C PRO A 109 6.96 -6.71 20.13
N PHE A 110 6.99 -7.99 19.78
CA PHE A 110 7.14 -9.07 20.77
C PHE A 110 8.54 -9.08 21.38
N VAL A 111 9.56 -8.84 20.56
CA VAL A 111 10.95 -8.72 21.04
C VAL A 111 11.09 -7.53 21.97
N TYR A 112 10.50 -6.37 21.67
CA TYR A 112 10.53 -5.21 22.57
C TYR A 112 9.87 -5.51 23.91
N ALA A 113 8.69 -6.14 23.91
CA ALA A 113 8.00 -6.52 25.12
C ALA A 113 8.80 -7.51 25.98
N ARG A 114 9.50 -8.47 25.35
CA ARG A 114 10.37 -9.42 26.09
C ARG A 114 11.63 -8.77 26.62
N LEU A 115 12.29 -7.88 25.85
CA LEU A 115 13.45 -7.10 26.33
C LEU A 115 13.13 -6.27 27.56
N GLU A 116 11.96 -5.65 27.61
CA GLU A 116 11.48 -4.90 28.75
C GLU A 116 11.17 -5.84 29.94
N LYS A 117 10.47 -6.95 29.69
CA LYS A 117 10.12 -7.94 30.72
C LYS A 117 11.37 -8.55 31.39
N TYR A 118 12.41 -8.81 30.64
CA TYR A 118 13.68 -9.39 31.17
C TYR A 118 14.62 -8.34 31.75
N GLY A 119 14.26 -7.06 31.67
CA GLY A 119 15.07 -5.98 32.27
C GLY A 119 16.28 -5.56 31.44
N TYR A 120 16.46 -6.07 30.20
CA TYR A 120 17.52 -5.62 29.31
C TYR A 120 17.34 -4.18 28.84
N ALA A 121 16.09 -3.72 28.78
CA ALA A 121 15.75 -2.36 28.42
C ALA A 121 14.71 -1.79 29.38
N THR A 122 14.96 -0.59 29.90
CA THR A 122 14.03 0.12 30.80
C THR A 122 12.98 0.93 30.02
N THR A 123 13.21 1.18 28.74
CA THR A 123 12.32 1.96 27.88
C THR A 123 12.27 1.36 26.48
N ILE A 124 11.13 1.55 25.82
CA ILE A 124 10.93 1.13 24.41
C ILE A 124 12.01 1.72 23.48
N LYS A 125 12.46 2.95 23.77
CA LYS A 125 13.54 3.61 23.01
C LYS A 125 14.89 2.90 23.18
N ALA A 126 15.19 2.39 24.37
CA ALA A 126 16.38 1.59 24.62
C ALA A 126 16.29 0.23 23.92
N ALA A 127 15.13 -0.46 24.02
CA ALA A 127 14.88 -1.71 23.34
C ALA A 127 15.04 -1.57 21.81
N LYS A 128 14.50 -0.50 21.23
CA LYS A 128 14.66 -0.21 19.79
C LYS A 128 16.12 -0.07 19.37
N ARG A 129 16.93 0.65 20.18
CA ARG A 129 18.36 0.80 19.88
C ARG A 129 19.14 -0.53 19.99
N MET A 130 18.76 -1.41 20.94
CA MET A 130 19.37 -2.73 21.07
C MET A 130 19.06 -3.60 19.85
N VAL A 131 17.82 -3.58 19.39
CA VAL A 131 17.41 -4.32 18.19
C VAL A 131 18.08 -3.77 16.92
N GLU A 132 18.19 -2.46 16.76
CA GLU A 132 18.88 -1.81 15.62
C GLU A 132 20.39 -2.14 15.61
N ARG A 133 20.99 -2.37 16.77
CA ARG A 133 22.41 -2.76 16.90
C ARG A 133 22.63 -4.27 16.82
N GLU A 134 21.57 -5.04 16.66
CA GLU A 134 21.62 -6.50 16.57
C GLU A 134 22.39 -7.15 17.75
N HIS A 135 22.12 -6.71 18.99
CA HIS A 135 22.76 -7.28 20.18
C HIS A 135 22.51 -8.80 20.26
N PRO A 136 23.50 -9.61 20.79
CA PRO A 136 23.34 -11.05 20.89
C PRO A 136 22.11 -11.49 21.67
N GLU A 137 21.75 -10.81 22.76
CA GLU A 137 20.56 -11.12 23.56
C GLU A 137 19.25 -10.98 22.78
N VAL A 138 19.25 -10.15 21.75
CA VAL A 138 18.08 -9.98 20.86
C VAL A 138 17.78 -11.26 20.08
N TRP A 139 18.81 -11.97 19.66
CA TRP A 139 18.67 -13.21 18.90
C TRP A 139 18.12 -14.35 19.76
N ASP A 140 18.57 -14.47 21.01
CA ASP A 140 18.08 -15.48 21.95
C ASP A 140 16.57 -15.23 22.26
N ILE A 141 16.21 -13.97 22.50
CA ILE A 141 14.81 -13.57 22.71
C ILE A 141 13.97 -13.80 21.45
N LEU A 142 14.51 -13.52 20.27
CA LEU A 142 13.80 -13.74 19.02
C LEU A 142 13.50 -15.24 18.82
N GLU A 143 14.44 -16.13 19.12
CA GLU A 143 14.24 -17.56 19.05
C GLU A 143 13.14 -18.04 20.00
N GLU A 144 13.08 -17.50 21.22
CA GLU A 144 12.01 -17.80 22.18
C GLU A 144 10.65 -17.34 21.66
N VAL A 145 10.57 -16.10 21.17
CA VAL A 145 9.32 -15.49 20.65
C VAL A 145 8.78 -16.27 19.45
N ILE A 146 9.65 -16.71 18.55
CA ILE A 146 9.26 -17.44 17.35
C ILE A 146 8.61 -18.80 17.69
N ARG A 147 9.09 -19.49 18.72
CA ARG A 147 8.50 -20.77 19.13
C ARG A 147 7.06 -20.64 19.59
N GLU A 148 6.68 -19.49 20.13
CA GLU A 148 5.30 -19.24 20.63
C GLU A 148 4.35 -18.71 19.54
N HIS A 149 4.86 -18.22 18.43
CA HIS A 149 4.09 -17.45 17.45
C HIS A 149 4.23 -18.03 16.04
N PRO A 150 3.23 -18.79 15.55
CA PRO A 150 3.22 -19.23 14.15
C PRO A 150 3.05 -18.05 13.19
N ILE A 151 3.51 -18.23 11.98
CA ILE A 151 3.38 -17.24 10.89
C ILE A 151 2.41 -17.73 9.84
N LEU A 152 1.75 -16.79 9.18
CA LEU A 152 0.90 -17.06 8.02
C LEU A 152 1.71 -16.88 6.75
N LEU A 153 1.83 -17.93 5.95
CA LEU A 153 2.43 -17.88 4.61
C LEU A 153 1.35 -17.90 3.54
N ASN A 154 1.53 -17.06 2.55
CA ASN A 154 0.67 -16.98 1.38
C ASN A 154 1.49 -17.15 0.10
N ARG A 155 1.10 -18.07 -0.77
CA ARG A 155 1.66 -18.21 -2.13
C ARG A 155 0.70 -17.60 -3.15
N ALA A 156 1.19 -16.66 -3.95
CA ALA A 156 0.43 -16.13 -5.08
C ALA A 156 0.49 -17.10 -6.29
N PRO A 157 -0.62 -17.29 -7.05
CA PRO A 157 -1.96 -16.72 -6.84
C PRO A 157 -2.73 -17.43 -5.72
N THR A 158 -3.43 -16.66 -4.88
CA THR A 158 -4.30 -17.22 -3.83
C THR A 158 -5.66 -17.61 -4.41
N LEU A 159 -5.83 -18.85 -4.83
CA LEU A 159 -7.04 -19.33 -5.49
C LEU A 159 -8.10 -19.86 -4.50
N HIS A 160 -7.66 -20.37 -3.37
CA HIS A 160 -8.52 -20.94 -2.33
C HIS A 160 -7.88 -20.77 -0.95
N ARG A 161 -8.64 -21.10 0.10
CA ARG A 161 -8.20 -20.92 1.50
C ARG A 161 -6.90 -21.65 1.86
N LEU A 162 -6.58 -22.76 1.21
CA LEU A 162 -5.32 -23.49 1.44
C LEU A 162 -4.07 -22.77 0.86
N GLY A 163 -4.27 -21.71 0.10
CA GLY A 163 -3.17 -20.84 -0.34
C GLY A 163 -2.58 -19.96 0.78
N ILE A 164 -3.27 -19.92 1.95
CA ILE A 164 -2.80 -19.23 3.16
C ILE A 164 -2.81 -20.26 4.29
N GLN A 165 -1.64 -20.56 4.82
CA GLN A 165 -1.47 -21.56 5.88
C GLN A 165 -0.56 -21.03 6.97
N ALA A 166 -0.75 -21.51 8.20
CA ALA A 166 0.09 -21.23 9.35
C ALA A 166 1.22 -22.26 9.44
N PHE A 167 2.44 -21.78 9.68
CA PHE A 167 3.63 -22.59 9.86
C PHE A 167 4.37 -22.18 11.12
N GLU A 168 5.08 -23.14 11.73
CA GLU A 168 6.03 -22.86 12.79
C GLU A 168 7.33 -22.32 12.16
N PRO A 169 7.75 -21.09 12.49
CA PRO A 169 8.97 -20.53 11.93
C PRO A 169 10.23 -21.10 12.58
N LEU A 170 11.24 -21.35 11.77
CA LEU A 170 12.59 -21.64 12.20
C LEU A 170 13.55 -20.58 11.65
N LEU A 171 14.52 -20.17 12.44
CA LEU A 171 15.52 -19.20 12.01
C LEU A 171 16.54 -19.87 11.10
N ILE A 172 16.75 -19.29 9.92
CA ILE A 172 17.78 -19.71 8.97
C ILE A 172 18.78 -18.58 8.77
N GLU A 173 20.05 -18.95 8.70
CA GLU A 173 21.12 -18.04 8.30
C GLU A 173 21.11 -17.89 6.78
N GLY A 174 21.05 -16.65 6.30
CA GLY A 174 21.01 -16.37 4.87
C GLY A 174 20.01 -15.28 4.49
N LYS A 175 19.80 -15.13 3.19
CA LYS A 175 18.88 -14.12 2.63
C LYS A 175 17.56 -14.73 2.11
N ALA A 176 17.49 -16.03 1.99
CA ALA A 176 16.30 -16.77 1.54
C ALA A 176 16.16 -18.05 2.35
#